data_9212a878d3e1e9882a0bafc32f066b1a
#
_entry.id   9212a878d3e1e9882a0bafc32f066b1a
#
_cell.length_a   1.000
_cell.length_b   1.000
_cell.length_c   1.000
_cell.angle_alpha   90.00
_cell.angle_beta   90.00
_cell.angle_gamma   90.00
#
_symmetry.space_group_name_H-M   'P 1'
#
loop_
_entity.id
_entity.type
_entity.pdbx_description
1 polymer ?
#
loop_
_entity_poly.entity_id
_entity_poly.type
_entity_poly.pdbx_seq_one_letter_code
_entity_poly.pdbx_strand_id
1 'polypeptide(L)'
;CSMGPCRITPKAPRGICGCDVHGIVGRNYLRFTAGGAATHSDHGRQICHTLYQAKEGGSYQVKDPEKLKKIAAEWGIETEGKDIYDLAHEVAETGLLEYGKPFGVQRYLKRAPEHTQKLWHDAGIEPRAIDREVSQSLHMTHMGCSSLPEALIKQSLRAGLSDGWGGSMMGTEFSDIL
;
A
#
# COMPACT_ATOMS: atom_id res chain seq x y z
N CYS A 1 -4.34 -18.44 -17.02
CA CYS A 1 -3.45 -17.52 -16.29
C CYS A 1 -2.59 -16.74 -17.29
N SER A 2 -2.51 -15.43 -17.13
CA SER A 2 -1.73 -14.56 -18.04
C SER A 2 -0.23 -14.85 -18.03
N MET A 3 0.29 -15.49 -17.01
CA MET A 3 1.72 -15.83 -16.91
C MET A 3 2.11 -17.11 -17.67
N GLY A 4 1.18 -18.05 -17.89
CA GLY A 4 1.44 -19.25 -18.67
C GLY A 4 1.76 -18.99 -20.15
N PRO A 5 0.94 -18.32 -20.97
CA PRO A 5 -0.50 -18.11 -20.76
C PRO A 5 -1.27 -19.44 -20.84
N CYS A 6 -2.00 -19.72 -19.77
CA CYS A 6 -2.78 -20.96 -19.69
C CYS A 6 -4.25 -20.68 -19.99
N ARG A 7 -4.84 -21.50 -20.87
CA ARG A 7 -6.28 -21.57 -21.10
C ARG A 7 -6.84 -22.84 -20.46
N ILE A 8 -7.94 -22.71 -19.76
CA ILE A 8 -8.65 -23.86 -19.21
C ILE A 8 -9.78 -24.23 -20.15
N THR A 9 -9.85 -25.50 -20.50
CA THR A 9 -10.88 -26.08 -21.38
C THR A 9 -11.31 -27.43 -20.79
N PRO A 10 -12.45 -28.00 -21.23
CA PRO A 10 -12.85 -29.35 -20.80
C PRO A 10 -11.77 -30.43 -21.03
N LYS A 11 -10.95 -30.25 -22.06
CA LYS A 11 -9.84 -31.19 -22.38
C LYS A 11 -8.55 -30.90 -21.60
N ALA A 12 -8.40 -29.67 -21.07
CA ALA A 12 -7.23 -29.23 -20.30
C ALA A 12 -7.74 -28.44 -19.06
N PRO A 13 -8.23 -29.14 -18.02
CA PRO A 13 -8.90 -28.50 -16.88
C PRO A 13 -7.93 -27.82 -15.90
N ARG A 14 -6.63 -27.97 -16.11
CA ARG A 14 -5.56 -27.38 -15.28
C ARG A 14 -4.49 -26.72 -16.14
N GLY A 15 -3.91 -25.65 -15.62
CA GLY A 15 -2.73 -25.02 -16.19
C GLY A 15 -1.45 -25.87 -15.98
N ILE A 16 -0.35 -25.44 -16.59
CA ILE A 16 0.97 -26.10 -16.47
C ILE A 16 1.40 -26.30 -15.02
N CYS A 17 1.10 -25.35 -14.13
CA CYS A 17 1.41 -25.43 -12.69
C CYS A 17 0.39 -26.22 -11.87
N GLY A 18 -0.58 -26.88 -12.51
CA GLY A 18 -1.66 -27.64 -11.86
C GLY A 18 -2.84 -26.79 -11.37
N CYS A 19 -2.80 -25.48 -11.55
CA CYS A 19 -3.87 -24.57 -11.12
C CYS A 19 -5.14 -24.76 -11.96
N ASP A 20 -6.29 -24.83 -11.33
CA ASP A 20 -7.61 -24.90 -11.97
C ASP A 20 -8.15 -23.51 -12.36
N VAL A 21 -9.36 -23.46 -12.88
CA VAL A 21 -10.00 -22.21 -13.32
C VAL A 21 -10.15 -21.20 -12.18
N HIS A 22 -10.49 -21.64 -10.98
CA HIS A 22 -10.74 -20.75 -9.83
C HIS A 22 -9.43 -20.11 -9.35
N GLY A 23 -8.36 -20.90 -9.24
CA GLY A 23 -7.04 -20.39 -8.94
C GLY A 23 -6.51 -19.43 -10.01
N ILE A 24 -6.77 -19.71 -11.29
CA ILE A 24 -6.37 -18.81 -12.40
C ILE A 24 -7.09 -17.49 -12.34
N VAL A 25 -8.41 -17.50 -12.09
CA VAL A 25 -9.20 -16.26 -11.91
C VAL A 25 -8.71 -15.48 -10.70
N GLY A 26 -8.51 -16.14 -9.56
CA GLY A 26 -7.96 -15.52 -8.36
C GLY A 26 -6.59 -14.88 -8.58
N ARG A 27 -5.68 -15.54 -9.30
CA ARG A 27 -4.36 -14.97 -9.66
C ARG A 27 -4.47 -13.75 -10.55
N ASN A 28 -5.31 -13.80 -11.58
CA ASN A 28 -5.50 -12.65 -12.47
C ASN A 28 -6.10 -11.48 -11.71
N TYR A 29 -7.10 -11.73 -10.86
CA TYR A 29 -7.69 -10.70 -10.01
C TYR A 29 -6.66 -10.06 -9.07
N LEU A 30 -5.86 -10.88 -8.39
CA LEU A 30 -4.79 -10.39 -7.53
C LEU A 30 -3.75 -9.55 -8.28
N ARG A 31 -3.40 -9.91 -9.54
CA ARG A 31 -2.50 -9.10 -10.37
C ARG A 31 -3.07 -7.73 -10.70
N PHE A 32 -4.35 -7.65 -11.02
CA PHE A 32 -5.00 -6.35 -11.26
C PHE A 32 -4.98 -5.48 -10.01
N THR A 33 -5.30 -6.05 -8.84
CA THR A 33 -5.24 -5.34 -7.57
C THR A 33 -3.80 -4.87 -7.27
N ALA A 34 -2.82 -5.76 -7.46
CA ALA A 34 -1.41 -5.42 -7.25
C ALA A 34 -0.92 -4.33 -8.23
N GLY A 35 -1.39 -4.35 -9.48
CA GLY A 35 -1.08 -3.31 -10.46
C GLY A 35 -1.60 -1.94 -10.03
N GLY A 36 -2.84 -1.87 -9.54
CA GLY A 36 -3.42 -0.64 -8.97
C GLY A 36 -2.63 -0.17 -7.74
N ALA A 37 -2.40 -1.06 -6.78
CA ALA A 37 -1.64 -0.74 -5.58
C ALA A 37 -0.20 -0.27 -5.89
N ALA A 38 0.44 -0.83 -6.90
CA ALA A 38 1.78 -0.43 -7.33
C ALA A 38 1.82 1.01 -7.87
N THR A 39 0.80 1.43 -8.63
CA THR A 39 0.74 2.80 -9.16
C THR A 39 0.62 3.84 -8.06
N HIS A 40 -0.25 3.62 -7.08
CA HIS A 40 -0.39 4.52 -5.93
C HIS A 40 0.81 4.43 -4.97
N SER A 41 1.44 3.26 -4.84
CA SER A 41 2.70 3.12 -4.10
C SER A 41 3.78 4.05 -4.66
N ASP A 42 4.05 3.98 -5.96
CA ASP A 42 5.07 4.81 -6.59
C ASP A 42 4.72 6.30 -6.52
N HIS A 43 3.47 6.66 -6.83
CA HIS A 43 3.00 8.05 -6.72
C HIS A 43 3.13 8.60 -5.30
N GLY A 44 2.61 7.89 -4.30
CA GLY A 44 2.71 8.30 -2.90
C GLY A 44 4.16 8.45 -2.44
N ARG A 45 5.06 7.55 -2.86
CA ARG A 45 6.49 7.65 -2.60
C ARG A 45 7.11 8.91 -3.20
N GLN A 46 6.77 9.24 -4.44
CA GLN A 46 7.27 10.45 -5.09
C GLN A 46 6.81 11.71 -4.35
N ILE A 47 5.55 11.74 -3.89
CA ILE A 47 5.06 12.86 -3.08
C ILE A 47 5.79 12.93 -1.72
N CYS A 48 6.09 11.80 -1.08
CA CYS A 48 6.93 11.80 0.11
C CYS A 48 8.31 12.41 -0.15
N HIS A 49 8.96 12.05 -1.26
CA HIS A 49 10.24 12.66 -1.65
C HIS A 49 10.11 14.16 -1.97
N THR A 50 9.00 14.58 -2.54
CA THR A 50 8.73 16.01 -2.80
C THR A 50 8.60 16.77 -1.49
N LEU A 51 7.86 16.24 -0.51
CA LEU A 51 7.74 16.84 0.82
C LEU A 51 9.08 16.85 1.57
N TYR A 52 9.87 15.78 1.44
CA TYR A 52 11.23 15.73 2.01
C TYR A 52 12.15 16.83 1.47
N GLN A 53 11.97 17.21 0.20
CA GLN A 53 12.75 18.27 -0.45
C GLN A 53 12.18 19.68 -0.25
N ALA A 54 11.07 19.82 0.46
CA ALA A 54 10.44 21.11 0.71
C ALA A 54 11.37 22.00 1.57
N LYS A 55 11.49 23.26 1.18
CA LYS A 55 12.29 24.25 1.89
C LYS A 55 11.81 25.66 1.62
N GLU A 56 12.10 26.59 2.53
CA GLU A 56 11.77 28.00 2.35
C GLU A 56 12.43 28.56 1.08
N GLY A 57 11.62 29.26 0.27
CA GLY A 57 12.07 29.82 -1.01
C GLY A 57 12.42 28.80 -2.09
N GLY A 58 12.23 27.50 -1.83
CA GLY A 58 12.46 26.44 -2.81
C GLY A 58 11.30 26.25 -3.78
N SER A 59 11.46 25.30 -4.73
CA SER A 59 10.43 24.93 -5.70
C SER A 59 9.23 24.27 -5.03
N TYR A 60 9.46 23.59 -3.91
CA TYR A 60 8.42 22.97 -3.08
C TYR A 60 8.42 23.64 -1.72
N GLN A 61 7.25 24.06 -1.27
CA GLN A 61 7.08 24.77 -0.02
C GLN A 61 5.87 24.21 0.73
N VAL A 62 5.94 24.24 2.06
CA VAL A 62 4.79 23.88 2.90
C VAL A 62 3.75 24.97 2.81
N LYS A 63 2.56 24.66 2.26
CA LYS A 63 1.41 25.59 2.15
C LYS A 63 0.40 25.37 3.26
N ASP A 64 0.23 24.14 3.72
CA ASP A 64 -0.66 23.83 4.86
C ASP A 64 0.15 23.31 6.05
N PRO A 65 0.73 24.21 6.88
CA PRO A 65 1.48 23.83 8.06
C PRO A 65 0.60 23.20 9.15
N GLU A 66 -0.68 23.52 9.20
CA GLU A 66 -1.61 22.95 10.20
C GLU A 66 -1.92 21.48 9.88
N LYS A 67 -2.11 21.15 8.62
CA LYS A 67 -2.25 19.77 8.18
C LYS A 67 -0.97 18.97 8.46
N LEU A 68 0.20 19.52 8.18
CA LEU A 68 1.48 18.89 8.49
C LEU A 68 1.62 18.57 9.97
N LYS A 69 1.33 19.54 10.85
CA LYS A 69 1.35 19.35 12.32
C LYS A 69 0.35 18.29 12.76
N LYS A 70 -0.85 18.27 12.17
CA LYS A 70 -1.87 17.28 12.48
C LYS A 70 -1.39 15.86 12.15
N ILE A 71 -0.80 15.64 10.98
CA ILE A 71 -0.26 14.34 10.58
C ILE A 71 0.91 13.96 11.49
N ALA A 72 1.80 14.89 11.80
CA ALA A 72 2.90 14.66 12.72
C ALA A 72 2.40 14.19 14.09
N ALA A 73 1.41 14.87 14.66
CA ALA A 73 0.81 14.50 15.95
C ALA A 73 0.14 13.11 15.89
N GLU A 74 -0.60 12.80 14.82
CA GLU A 74 -1.21 11.47 14.62
C GLU A 74 -0.14 10.35 14.59
N TRP A 75 1.05 10.67 14.12
CA TRP A 75 2.16 9.71 14.00
C TRP A 75 3.10 9.69 15.20
N GLY A 76 2.81 10.53 16.22
CA GLY A 76 3.61 10.63 17.44
C GLY A 76 4.94 11.35 17.24
N ILE A 77 5.01 12.24 16.24
CA ILE A 77 6.16 13.10 15.97
C ILE A 77 5.97 14.39 16.76
N GLU A 78 7.00 14.78 17.52
CA GLU A 78 6.99 16.05 18.28
C GLU A 78 6.91 17.24 17.34
N THR A 79 6.06 18.20 17.67
CA THR A 79 5.81 19.37 16.81
C THR A 79 6.23 20.68 17.46
N GLU A 80 6.36 20.71 18.81
CA GLU A 80 6.64 21.92 19.54
C GLU A 80 8.10 22.38 19.34
N GLY A 81 8.29 23.66 19.04
CA GLY A 81 9.62 24.25 18.86
C GLY A 81 10.37 23.85 17.59
N LYS A 82 9.78 23.04 16.71
CA LYS A 82 10.41 22.66 15.43
C LYS A 82 10.12 23.66 14.33
N ASP A 83 11.14 23.90 13.49
CA ASP A 83 10.94 24.56 12.20
C ASP A 83 9.99 23.73 11.32
N ILE A 84 9.21 24.41 10.48
CA ILE A 84 8.17 23.73 9.69
C ILE A 84 8.78 22.83 8.60
N TYR A 85 9.95 23.15 8.08
CA TYR A 85 10.62 22.33 7.07
C TYR A 85 11.37 21.16 7.69
N ASP A 86 11.91 21.30 8.91
CA ASP A 86 12.45 20.19 9.68
C ASP A 86 11.35 19.17 10.01
N LEU A 87 10.15 19.69 10.38
CA LEU A 87 8.99 18.84 10.61
C LEU A 87 8.53 18.14 9.32
N ALA A 88 8.56 18.84 8.19
CA ALA A 88 8.21 18.25 6.88
C ALA A 88 9.17 17.11 6.51
N HIS A 89 10.47 17.28 6.74
CA HIS A 89 11.48 16.24 6.53
C HIS A 89 11.18 14.99 7.38
N GLU A 90 10.95 15.17 8.69
CA GLU A 90 10.70 14.06 9.61
C GLU A 90 9.41 13.31 9.28
N VAL A 91 8.34 14.03 8.94
CA VAL A 91 7.08 13.44 8.50
C VAL A 91 7.27 12.67 7.20
N ALA A 92 8.00 13.23 6.24
CA ALA A 92 8.29 12.59 4.95
C ALA A 92 9.14 11.31 5.12
N GLU A 93 10.18 11.34 5.96
CA GLU A 93 10.99 10.15 6.28
C GLU A 93 10.13 9.06 6.93
N THR A 94 9.30 9.44 7.89
CA THR A 94 8.36 8.51 8.55
C THR A 94 7.38 7.92 7.54
N GLY A 95 6.91 8.71 6.58
CA GLY A 95 6.09 8.26 5.46
C GLY A 95 6.81 7.25 4.57
N LEU A 96 8.06 7.51 4.22
CA LEU A 96 8.87 6.60 3.41
C LEU A 96 9.10 5.24 4.09
N LEU A 97 9.18 5.20 5.42
CA LEU A 97 9.30 3.94 6.17
C LEU A 97 8.05 3.04 6.04
N GLU A 98 6.87 3.62 5.76
CA GLU A 98 5.64 2.83 5.57
C GLU A 98 5.70 1.91 4.33
N TYR A 99 6.60 2.16 3.38
CA TYR A 99 6.73 1.36 2.17
C TYR A 99 7.38 0.01 2.41
N GLY A 100 8.43 -0.04 3.24
CA GLY A 100 9.26 -1.23 3.41
C GLY A 100 9.48 -1.71 4.84
N LYS A 101 8.72 -1.25 5.82
CA LYS A 101 8.90 -1.68 7.22
C LYS A 101 8.66 -3.18 7.39
N PRO A 102 9.49 -3.87 8.21
CA PRO A 102 9.42 -5.31 8.35
C PRO A 102 8.23 -5.79 9.20
N PHE A 103 7.75 -4.98 10.15
CA PHE A 103 6.72 -5.34 11.13
C PHE A 103 5.66 -4.26 11.28
N GLY A 104 4.52 -4.65 11.88
CA GLY A 104 3.40 -3.77 12.17
C GLY A 104 2.39 -3.66 11.03
N VAL A 105 1.49 -2.70 11.14
CA VAL A 105 0.45 -2.36 10.16
C VAL A 105 0.63 -0.92 9.69
N GLN A 106 0.04 -0.57 8.57
CA GLN A 106 0.13 0.78 8.01
C GLN A 106 -0.53 1.81 8.93
N ARG A 107 0.11 2.96 9.12
CA ARG A 107 -0.29 3.97 10.11
C ARG A 107 -1.68 4.52 9.86
N TYR A 108 -2.03 4.81 8.61
CA TYR A 108 -3.32 5.39 8.26
C TYR A 108 -4.52 4.48 8.50
N LEU A 109 -4.32 3.16 8.73
CA LEU A 109 -5.43 2.28 9.13
C LEU A 109 -6.11 2.75 10.42
N LYS A 110 -5.39 3.44 11.29
CA LYS A 110 -5.92 3.99 12.55
C LYS A 110 -7.03 5.03 12.34
N ARG A 111 -7.14 5.60 11.15
CA ARG A 111 -8.25 6.52 10.80
C ARG A 111 -9.55 5.81 10.48
N ALA A 112 -9.52 4.52 10.21
CA ALA A 112 -10.74 3.74 10.01
C ALA A 112 -11.51 3.57 11.32
N PRO A 113 -12.86 3.42 11.28
CA PRO A 113 -13.65 3.13 12.47
C PRO A 113 -13.15 1.86 13.18
N GLU A 114 -13.15 1.85 14.51
CA GLU A 114 -12.59 0.74 15.32
C GLU A 114 -13.23 -0.62 14.98
N HIS A 115 -14.54 -0.65 14.76
CA HIS A 115 -15.22 -1.90 14.37
C HIS A 115 -14.71 -2.44 13.02
N THR A 116 -14.34 -1.55 12.10
CA THR A 116 -13.79 -1.91 10.79
C THR A 116 -12.35 -2.43 10.94
N GLN A 117 -11.52 -1.76 11.74
CA GLN A 117 -10.17 -2.21 12.06
C GLN A 117 -10.21 -3.62 12.67
N LYS A 118 -11.14 -3.85 13.62
CA LYS A 118 -11.32 -5.17 14.22
C LYS A 118 -11.71 -6.24 13.19
N LEU A 119 -12.62 -5.94 12.27
CA LEU A 119 -12.98 -6.85 11.18
C LEU A 119 -11.77 -7.23 10.32
N TRP A 120 -10.94 -6.27 9.95
CA TRP A 120 -9.74 -6.52 9.15
C TRP A 120 -8.70 -7.34 9.91
N HIS A 121 -8.55 -7.09 11.21
CA HIS A 121 -7.69 -7.86 12.09
C HIS A 121 -8.16 -9.31 12.17
N ASP A 122 -9.42 -9.55 12.52
CA ASP A 122 -10.00 -10.88 12.67
C ASP A 122 -9.96 -11.68 11.36
N ALA A 123 -10.16 -11.01 10.22
CA ALA A 123 -10.01 -11.60 8.89
C ALA A 123 -8.54 -11.83 8.49
N GLY A 124 -7.59 -11.22 9.19
CA GLY A 124 -6.15 -11.26 8.90
C GLY A 124 -5.80 -10.63 7.56
N ILE A 125 -6.46 -9.49 7.23
CA ILE A 125 -6.24 -8.75 5.98
C ILE A 125 -5.64 -7.36 6.21
N GLU A 126 -5.23 -7.03 7.42
CA GLU A 126 -4.52 -5.78 7.70
C GLU A 126 -3.26 -5.66 6.84
N PRO A 127 -3.08 -4.57 6.08
CA PRO A 127 -1.87 -4.35 5.31
C PRO A 127 -0.71 -3.95 6.23
N ARG A 128 0.47 -4.50 5.95
CA ARG A 128 1.66 -4.39 6.80
C ARG A 128 2.58 -3.27 6.36
N ALA A 129 2.96 -3.29 5.09
CA ALA A 129 3.76 -2.24 4.46
C ALA A 129 3.38 -2.15 2.97
N ILE A 130 3.46 -0.95 2.39
CA ILE A 130 2.88 -0.66 1.07
C ILE A 130 3.51 -1.57 0.00
N ASP A 131 4.83 -1.58 -0.13
CA ASP A 131 5.52 -2.40 -1.14
C ASP A 131 5.45 -3.89 -0.83
N ARG A 132 5.37 -4.26 0.43
CA ARG A 132 5.29 -5.67 0.81
C ARG A 132 4.04 -6.34 0.25
N GLU A 133 2.91 -5.65 0.28
CA GLU A 133 1.67 -6.24 -0.24
C GLU A 133 1.70 -6.40 -1.75
N VAL A 134 2.32 -5.48 -2.47
CA VAL A 134 2.57 -5.60 -3.91
C VAL A 134 3.51 -6.77 -4.19
N SER A 135 4.67 -6.81 -3.54
CA SER A 135 5.70 -7.86 -3.75
C SER A 135 5.15 -9.25 -3.44
N GLN A 136 4.40 -9.42 -2.35
CA GLN A 136 3.78 -10.69 -2.02
C GLN A 136 2.73 -11.11 -3.05
N SER A 137 1.93 -10.18 -3.54
CA SER A 137 0.91 -10.42 -4.57
C SER A 137 1.57 -10.92 -5.87
N LEU A 138 2.67 -10.29 -6.28
CA LEU A 138 3.42 -10.71 -7.45
C LEU A 138 4.08 -12.10 -7.24
N HIS A 139 4.67 -12.35 -6.08
CA HIS A 139 5.21 -13.66 -5.73
C HIS A 139 4.13 -14.76 -5.81
N MET A 140 2.97 -14.54 -5.20
CA MET A 140 1.87 -15.51 -5.21
C MET A 140 1.34 -15.81 -6.62
N THR A 141 1.44 -14.87 -7.54
CA THR A 141 0.81 -14.95 -8.88
C THR A 141 1.76 -15.29 -10.01
N HIS A 142 3.07 -15.03 -9.87
CA HIS A 142 4.04 -15.18 -10.96
C HIS A 142 4.85 -16.46 -10.91
N MET A 143 5.01 -17.05 -9.73
CA MET A 143 5.86 -18.23 -9.56
C MET A 143 5.10 -19.56 -9.53
N GLY A 144 3.79 -19.55 -9.73
CA GLY A 144 2.97 -20.76 -9.63
C GLY A 144 2.87 -21.34 -8.21
N CYS A 145 3.32 -20.62 -7.19
CA CYS A 145 3.42 -21.11 -5.81
C CYS A 145 2.11 -21.06 -5.03
N SER A 146 1.12 -20.29 -5.48
CA SER A 146 -0.22 -20.27 -4.87
C SER A 146 -1.30 -20.64 -5.88
N SER A 147 -2.16 -21.59 -5.51
CA SER A 147 -3.28 -22.07 -6.31
C SER A 147 -4.61 -22.05 -5.55
N LEU A 148 -4.61 -21.72 -4.26
CA LEU A 148 -5.81 -21.66 -3.42
C LEU A 148 -6.55 -20.34 -3.66
N PRO A 149 -7.78 -20.36 -4.21
CA PRO A 149 -8.55 -19.15 -4.50
C PRO A 149 -8.73 -18.27 -3.27
N GLU A 150 -9.01 -18.86 -2.11
CA GLU A 150 -9.24 -18.14 -0.85
C GLU A 150 -8.00 -17.35 -0.43
N ALA A 151 -6.81 -17.93 -0.55
CA ALA A 151 -5.56 -17.25 -0.21
C ALA A 151 -5.28 -16.09 -1.18
N LEU A 152 -5.58 -16.28 -2.46
CA LEU A 152 -5.42 -15.24 -3.50
C LEU A 152 -6.39 -14.07 -3.28
N ILE A 153 -7.65 -14.37 -2.96
CA ILE A 153 -8.66 -13.33 -2.66
C ILE A 153 -8.31 -12.60 -1.36
N LYS A 154 -7.91 -13.34 -0.32
CA LYS A 154 -7.47 -12.73 0.93
C LYS A 154 -6.31 -11.76 0.72
N GLN A 155 -5.32 -12.13 -0.08
CA GLN A 155 -4.21 -11.22 -0.42
C GLN A 155 -4.68 -10.05 -1.31
N SER A 156 -5.68 -10.24 -2.18
CA SER A 156 -6.28 -9.14 -2.96
C SER A 156 -6.94 -8.10 -2.06
N LEU A 157 -7.68 -8.53 -1.05
CA LEU A 157 -8.28 -7.62 -0.07
C LEU A 157 -7.21 -6.84 0.70
N ARG A 158 -6.14 -7.51 1.14
CA ARG A 158 -5.04 -6.87 1.83
C ARG A 158 -4.31 -5.85 0.93
N ALA A 159 -4.06 -6.21 -0.31
CA ALA A 159 -3.43 -5.31 -1.28
C ALA A 159 -4.32 -4.09 -1.60
N GLY A 160 -5.64 -4.28 -1.71
CA GLY A 160 -6.59 -3.17 -1.89
C GLY A 160 -6.67 -2.25 -0.68
N LEU A 161 -6.64 -2.78 0.54
CA LEU A 161 -6.55 -1.97 1.76
C LEU A 161 -5.21 -1.20 1.81
N SER A 162 -4.11 -1.85 1.42
CA SER A 162 -2.81 -1.20 1.31
C SER A 162 -2.78 -0.07 0.30
N ASP A 163 -3.48 -0.25 -0.82
CA ASP A 163 -3.64 0.79 -1.83
C ASP A 163 -4.35 2.02 -1.24
N GLY A 164 -5.57 1.85 -0.74
CA GLY A 164 -6.39 2.95 -0.22
C GLY A 164 -5.79 3.61 1.03
N TRP A 165 -5.45 2.82 2.05
CA TRP A 165 -4.95 3.31 3.34
C TRP A 165 -3.42 3.50 3.40
N GLY A 166 -2.72 3.19 2.32
CA GLY A 166 -1.27 3.34 2.20
C GLY A 166 -0.88 4.35 1.14
N GLY A 167 -0.55 3.88 -0.06
CA GLY A 167 -0.02 4.70 -1.14
C GLY A 167 -0.92 5.86 -1.55
N SER A 168 -2.22 5.57 -1.75
CA SER A 168 -3.24 6.57 -2.12
C SER A 168 -3.40 7.64 -1.04
N MET A 169 -3.56 7.23 0.22
CA MET A 169 -3.68 8.16 1.35
C MET A 169 -2.42 9.01 1.50
N MET A 170 -1.24 8.40 1.40
CA MET A 170 0.04 9.10 1.48
C MET A 170 0.15 10.19 0.40
N GLY A 171 -0.14 9.83 -0.84
CA GLY A 171 -0.11 10.76 -1.96
C GLY A 171 -1.05 11.93 -1.76
N THR A 172 -2.29 11.67 -1.36
CA THR A 172 -3.32 12.70 -1.14
C THR A 172 -2.95 13.62 0.02
N GLU A 173 -2.67 13.04 1.19
CA GLU A 173 -2.42 13.82 2.41
C GLU A 173 -1.18 14.71 2.30
N PHE A 174 -0.11 14.20 1.66
CA PHE A 174 1.12 14.98 1.52
C PHE A 174 1.05 15.99 0.36
N SER A 175 0.28 15.70 -0.69
CA SER A 175 0.01 16.70 -1.74
C SER A 175 -0.73 17.93 -1.21
N ASP A 176 -1.66 17.72 -0.27
CA ASP A 176 -2.40 18.83 0.34
C ASP A 176 -1.51 19.73 1.23
N ILE A 177 -0.36 19.23 1.68
CA ILE A 177 0.61 20.03 2.45
C ILE A 177 1.41 20.93 1.52
N LEU A 178 1.67 20.47 0.30
CA LEU A 178 2.51 21.14 -0.72
C LEU A 178 1.72 22.08 -1.60
#